data_ad4b7978373df59c47bea28d398adfd9
#
_entry.id   ad4b7978373df59c47bea28d398adfd9
#
_cell.length_a   1.000
_cell.length_b   1.000
_cell.length_c   1.000
_cell.angle_alpha   90.00
_cell.angle_beta   90.00
_cell.angle_gamma   90.00
#
_symmetry.space_group_name_H-M   'P 1'
#
loop_
_entity.id
_entity.type
_entity.pdbx_description
1 polymer ?
#
loop_
_entity_poly.entity_id
_entity_poly.type
_entity_poly.pdbx_seq_one_letter_code
_entity_poly.pdbx_strand_id
1 'polypeptide(L)'
;MGSLNATAKDYHYTTVAGDAMKTRIYTLDNGLKVYMSVNKEKPRLQANIAVKTGSRNDPAETTGLAHYLEHLMFKGTRLFGTTDAVKEQPYLDDIERRYEHYRTVTDPEKRRQLYHEIDSVSQIAAQYFIPNEYDKLMAAIGANGTNAYTSNDVTCYVENIPSNE
;
A
#
# COMPACT_ATOMS: atom_id res chain seq x y z
N MET A 1 21.26 -9.44 -19.02
CA MET A 1 21.31 -8.23 -18.20
C MET A 1 20.93 -7.05 -19.08
N GLY A 2 19.67 -6.63 -19.06
CA GLY A 2 19.20 -5.47 -19.80
C GLY A 2 19.43 -4.22 -18.93
N SER A 3 20.32 -3.35 -19.34
CA SER A 3 20.48 -2.03 -18.75
C SER A 3 19.20 -1.23 -18.98
N LEU A 4 18.42 -0.99 -17.95
CA LEU A 4 17.36 0.01 -17.94
C LEU A 4 18.03 1.39 -17.97
N ASN A 5 18.28 1.92 -19.17
CA ASN A 5 18.56 3.32 -19.36
C ASN A 5 17.28 4.13 -19.09
N ALA A 6 16.94 4.31 -17.82
CA ALA A 6 15.98 5.34 -17.44
C ALA A 6 16.66 6.69 -17.69
N THR A 7 16.31 7.37 -18.78
CA THR A 7 16.62 8.79 -18.94
C THR A 7 15.95 9.52 -17.78
N ALA A 8 16.75 9.96 -16.82
CA ALA A 8 16.25 10.74 -15.68
C ALA A 8 15.59 12.01 -16.25
N LYS A 9 14.27 12.15 -16.06
CA LYS A 9 13.57 13.38 -16.40
C LYS A 9 14.04 14.48 -15.46
N ASP A 10 14.47 15.60 -16.00
CA ASP A 10 14.87 16.73 -15.19
C ASP A 10 13.62 17.44 -14.66
N TYR A 11 13.36 17.27 -13.38
CA TYR A 11 12.23 17.91 -12.69
C TYR A 11 12.69 19.25 -12.09
N HIS A 12 12.05 20.34 -12.50
CA HIS A 12 12.23 21.63 -11.86
C HIS A 12 11.60 21.64 -10.46
N TYR A 13 12.22 22.34 -9.52
CA TYR A 13 11.72 22.50 -8.17
C TYR A 13 11.60 23.98 -7.79
N THR A 14 10.74 24.26 -6.84
CA THR A 14 10.61 25.55 -6.17
C THR A 14 11.11 25.44 -4.72
N THR A 15 11.44 26.58 -4.12
CA THR A 15 11.86 26.69 -2.72
C THR A 15 11.05 27.76 -2.03
N VAL A 16 11.00 27.73 -0.69
CA VAL A 16 10.37 28.77 0.13
C VAL A 16 11.46 29.63 0.77
N ALA A 17 11.37 30.93 0.61
CA ALA A 17 12.31 31.86 1.22
C ALA A 17 12.23 31.77 2.74
N GLY A 18 13.40 31.68 3.42
CA GLY A 18 13.46 31.55 4.88
C GLY A 18 13.20 30.14 5.44
N ASP A 19 12.96 29.12 4.58
CA ASP A 19 12.85 27.76 5.05
C ASP A 19 14.20 27.22 5.54
N ALA A 20 14.28 26.97 6.87
CA ALA A 20 15.47 26.45 7.54
C ALA A 20 15.88 25.05 7.04
N MET A 21 14.94 24.24 6.56
CA MET A 21 15.17 22.91 6.04
C MET A 21 15.62 22.91 4.58
N LYS A 22 15.61 24.07 3.90
CA LYS A 22 15.96 24.23 2.48
C LYS A 22 15.23 23.23 1.58
N THR A 23 13.93 23.05 1.84
CA THR A 23 13.09 22.09 1.14
C THR A 23 12.97 22.40 -0.34
N ARG A 24 13.20 21.40 -1.18
CA ARG A 24 12.90 21.43 -2.61
C ARG A 24 11.53 20.85 -2.85
N ILE A 25 10.67 21.58 -3.53
CA ILE A 25 9.29 21.18 -3.81
C ILE A 25 9.17 20.88 -5.30
N TYR A 26 8.93 19.65 -5.64
CA TYR A 26 8.69 19.17 -6.99
C TYR A 26 7.19 18.92 -7.21
N THR A 27 6.73 19.17 -8.42
CA THR A 27 5.39 18.77 -8.86
C THR A 27 5.55 17.83 -10.04
N LEU A 28 5.08 16.60 -9.90
CA LEU A 28 5.13 15.59 -10.95
C LEU A 28 3.99 15.79 -11.94
N ASP A 29 4.09 15.18 -13.13
CA ASP A 29 3.09 15.32 -14.20
C ASP A 29 1.68 14.85 -13.79
N ASN A 30 1.59 13.90 -12.87
CA ASN A 30 0.33 13.41 -12.31
C ASN A 30 -0.22 14.28 -11.15
N GLY A 31 0.42 15.42 -10.86
CA GLY A 31 0.03 16.33 -9.78
C GLY A 31 0.58 15.99 -8.40
N LEU A 32 1.33 14.86 -8.24
CA LEU A 32 1.96 14.53 -6.97
C LEU A 32 3.01 15.59 -6.60
N LYS A 33 2.96 16.09 -5.37
CA LYS A 33 3.98 16.98 -4.82
C LYS A 33 4.97 16.19 -3.98
N VAL A 34 6.26 16.39 -4.26
CA VAL A 34 7.35 15.76 -3.52
C VAL A 34 8.16 16.86 -2.82
N TYR A 35 8.25 16.75 -1.51
CA TYR A 35 9.02 17.64 -0.65
C TYR A 35 10.29 16.94 -0.23
N MET A 36 11.46 17.48 -0.55
CA MET A 36 12.75 16.88 -0.26
C MET A 36 13.63 17.84 0.54
N SER A 37 14.06 17.39 1.71
CA SER A 37 15.09 18.11 2.51
C SER A 37 16.25 17.15 2.77
N VAL A 38 17.48 17.67 2.74
CA VAL A 38 18.68 16.86 2.94
C VAL A 38 19.23 17.11 4.34
N ASN A 39 19.27 16.07 5.15
CA ASN A 39 20.02 16.04 6.41
C ASN A 39 21.21 15.11 6.27
N LYS A 40 22.43 15.64 6.45
CA LYS A 40 23.69 14.89 6.31
C LYS A 40 24.19 14.28 7.63
N GLU A 41 23.50 14.53 8.74
CA GLU A 41 23.92 14.06 10.07
C GLU A 41 23.64 12.58 10.30
N LYS A 42 22.67 12.02 9.57
CA LYS A 42 22.28 10.61 9.68
C LYS A 42 22.20 9.97 8.30
N PRO A 43 22.80 8.78 8.10
CA PRO A 43 22.75 8.05 6.83
C PRO A 43 21.41 7.30 6.69
N ARG A 44 20.29 8.01 6.78
CA ARG A 44 18.95 7.45 6.68
C ARG A 44 18.03 8.35 5.85
N LEU A 45 17.10 7.73 5.16
CA LEU A 45 16.01 8.36 4.44
C LEU A 45 14.72 8.14 5.24
N GLN A 46 14.04 9.21 5.61
CA GLN A 46 12.67 9.14 6.09
C GLN A 46 11.73 9.54 4.95
N ALA A 47 10.87 8.62 4.54
CA ALA A 47 9.84 8.85 3.54
C ALA A 47 8.46 8.89 4.21
N ASN A 48 7.66 9.90 3.88
CA ASN A 48 6.26 10.00 4.30
C ASN A 48 5.41 10.17 3.03
N ILE A 49 4.48 9.26 2.81
CA ILE A 49 3.50 9.36 1.71
C ILE A 49 2.16 9.72 2.33
N ALA A 50 1.75 10.98 2.16
CA ALA A 50 0.51 11.50 2.69
C ALA A 50 -0.56 11.56 1.59
N VAL A 51 -1.66 10.84 1.80
CA VAL A 51 -2.85 10.86 0.96
C VAL A 51 -3.90 11.76 1.63
N LYS A 52 -4.38 12.78 0.90
CA LYS A 52 -5.39 13.72 1.40
C LYS A 52 -6.78 13.05 1.42
N THR A 53 -6.90 11.96 2.14
CA THR A 53 -8.12 11.19 2.37
C THR A 53 -8.02 10.50 3.72
N GLY A 54 -9.07 10.60 4.52
CA GLY A 54 -9.16 9.96 5.82
C GLY A 54 -10.61 9.57 6.14
N SER A 55 -10.91 9.23 7.38
CA SER A 55 -12.20 8.70 7.80
C SER A 55 -13.40 9.64 7.52
N ARG A 56 -13.16 10.95 7.38
CA ARG A 56 -14.18 11.92 6.97
C ARG A 56 -14.68 11.69 5.54
N ASN A 57 -13.86 11.08 4.69
CA ASN A 57 -14.18 10.83 3.28
C ASN A 57 -14.85 9.46 3.07
N ASP A 58 -15.01 8.67 4.12
CA ASP A 58 -15.66 7.36 4.04
C ASP A 58 -17.12 7.53 3.61
N PRO A 59 -17.63 6.67 2.70
CA PRO A 59 -19.07 6.62 2.43
C PRO A 59 -19.84 6.25 3.69
N ALA A 60 -21.04 6.82 3.87
CA ALA A 60 -21.86 6.60 5.06
C ALA A 60 -22.16 5.10 5.32
N GLU A 61 -22.28 4.32 4.24
CA GLU A 61 -22.57 2.89 4.30
C GLU A 61 -21.34 2.02 4.58
N THR A 62 -20.12 2.59 4.47
CA THR A 62 -18.84 1.86 4.60
C THR A 62 -17.83 2.65 5.42
N THR A 63 -18.24 3.08 6.62
CA THR A 63 -17.35 3.78 7.55
C THR A 63 -16.18 2.89 7.94
N GLY A 64 -14.97 3.49 8.02
CA GLY A 64 -13.71 2.77 8.26
C GLY A 64 -12.98 2.34 6.98
N LEU A 65 -13.50 2.69 5.78
CA LEU A 65 -12.93 2.28 4.50
C LEU A 65 -11.50 2.79 4.31
N ALA A 66 -11.23 4.05 4.64
CA ALA A 66 -9.89 4.64 4.53
C ALA A 66 -8.87 3.88 5.39
N HIS A 67 -9.23 3.55 6.63
CA HIS A 67 -8.40 2.78 7.54
C HIS A 67 -8.22 1.31 7.07
N TYR A 68 -9.28 0.71 6.54
CA TYR A 68 -9.20 -0.62 5.97
C TYR A 68 -8.26 -0.68 4.76
N LEU A 69 -8.32 0.31 3.87
CA LEU A 69 -7.40 0.43 2.73
C LEU A 69 -5.94 0.60 3.18
N GLU A 70 -5.71 1.35 4.25
CA GLU A 70 -4.38 1.47 4.86
C GLU A 70 -3.81 0.08 5.19
N HIS A 71 -4.57 -0.77 5.88
CA HIS A 71 -4.15 -2.15 6.19
C HIS A 71 -3.91 -3.00 4.94
N LEU A 72 -4.72 -2.83 3.88
CA LEU A 72 -4.56 -3.59 2.65
C LEU A 72 -3.25 -3.28 1.91
N MET A 73 -2.72 -2.06 2.05
CA MET A 73 -1.46 -1.67 1.38
C MET A 73 -0.25 -2.49 1.83
N PHE A 74 -0.31 -3.15 2.98
CA PHE A 74 0.75 -4.03 3.50
C PHE A 74 0.57 -5.51 3.17
N LYS A 75 -0.53 -5.90 2.50
CA LYS A 75 -0.88 -7.33 2.31
C LYS A 75 -0.15 -8.00 1.15
N GLY A 76 0.24 -7.26 0.15
CA GLY A 76 0.97 -7.80 -0.98
C GLY A 76 0.53 -7.26 -2.33
N THR A 77 1.26 -7.67 -3.33
CA THR A 77 1.01 -7.34 -4.74
C THR A 77 1.32 -8.58 -5.59
N ARG A 78 1.29 -8.46 -6.92
CA ARG A 78 1.77 -9.52 -7.82
C ARG A 78 3.28 -9.78 -7.74
N LEU A 79 4.05 -8.89 -7.09
CA LEU A 79 5.51 -8.97 -6.99
C LEU A 79 5.99 -9.47 -5.62
N PHE A 80 5.18 -9.33 -4.59
CA PHE A 80 5.46 -9.80 -3.23
C PHE A 80 4.15 -10.17 -2.51
N GLY A 81 4.23 -10.96 -1.45
CA GLY A 81 3.07 -11.48 -0.71
C GLY A 81 2.54 -12.79 -1.26
N THR A 82 3.11 -13.30 -2.35
CA THR A 82 2.71 -14.57 -2.96
C THR A 82 3.91 -15.34 -3.51
N THR A 83 3.86 -16.67 -3.43
CA THR A 83 4.87 -17.55 -4.03
C THR A 83 4.70 -17.69 -5.53
N ASP A 84 3.48 -17.53 -6.06
CA ASP A 84 3.16 -17.67 -7.49
C ASP A 84 1.86 -16.94 -7.81
N ALA A 85 1.97 -15.67 -8.17
CA ALA A 85 0.82 -14.81 -8.48
C ALA A 85 -0.01 -15.31 -9.68
N VAL A 86 0.61 -16.05 -10.62
CA VAL A 86 -0.10 -16.56 -11.80
C VAL A 86 -1.02 -17.72 -11.40
N LYS A 87 -0.55 -18.60 -10.52
CA LYS A 87 -1.36 -19.70 -10.01
C LYS A 87 -2.39 -19.27 -8.98
N GLU A 88 -2.09 -18.24 -8.21
CA GLU A 88 -3.01 -17.69 -7.20
C GLU A 88 -4.19 -16.94 -7.84
N GLN A 89 -3.95 -16.15 -8.89
CA GLN A 89 -4.94 -15.24 -9.48
C GLN A 89 -6.31 -15.89 -9.79
N PRO A 90 -6.40 -17.09 -10.38
CA PRO A 90 -7.70 -17.72 -10.64
C PRO A 90 -8.55 -17.96 -9.39
N TYR A 91 -7.92 -18.22 -8.26
CA TYR A 91 -8.62 -18.40 -6.98
C TYR A 91 -9.09 -17.06 -6.42
N LEU A 92 -8.28 -16.01 -6.53
CA LEU A 92 -8.68 -14.66 -6.13
C LEU A 92 -9.88 -14.16 -6.96
N ASP A 93 -9.86 -14.38 -8.28
CA ASP A 93 -10.97 -14.03 -9.17
C ASP A 93 -12.24 -14.85 -8.83
N ASP A 94 -12.11 -16.11 -8.42
CA ASP A 94 -13.24 -16.95 -8.00
C ASP A 94 -13.80 -16.46 -6.65
N ILE A 95 -12.94 -16.10 -5.70
CA ILE A 95 -13.35 -15.53 -4.41
C ILE A 95 -14.13 -14.24 -4.62
N GLU A 96 -13.64 -13.31 -5.46
CA GLU A 96 -14.33 -12.07 -5.78
C GLU A 96 -15.71 -12.32 -6.38
N ARG A 97 -15.81 -13.18 -7.38
CA ARG A 97 -17.08 -13.54 -8.02
C ARG A 97 -18.07 -14.14 -7.03
N ARG A 98 -17.61 -14.99 -6.10
CA ARG A 98 -18.45 -15.61 -5.06
C ARG A 98 -18.93 -14.57 -4.05
N TYR A 99 -18.10 -13.61 -3.65
CA TYR A 99 -18.53 -12.52 -2.79
C TYR A 99 -19.55 -11.61 -3.47
N GLU A 100 -19.40 -11.32 -4.75
CA GLU A 100 -20.41 -10.57 -5.50
C GLU A 100 -21.77 -11.32 -5.52
N HIS A 101 -21.76 -12.63 -5.71
CA HIS A 101 -22.98 -13.43 -5.56
C HIS A 101 -23.50 -13.42 -4.12
N TYR A 102 -22.64 -13.58 -3.13
CA TYR A 102 -23.00 -13.58 -1.71
C TYR A 102 -23.73 -12.28 -1.30
N ARG A 103 -23.37 -11.13 -1.87
CA ARG A 103 -24.03 -9.84 -1.62
C ARG A 103 -25.50 -9.82 -2.05
N THR A 104 -25.89 -10.62 -3.04
CA THR A 104 -27.25 -10.66 -3.59
C THR A 104 -28.17 -11.64 -2.86
N VAL A 105 -27.62 -12.59 -2.10
CA VAL A 105 -28.38 -13.62 -1.42
C VAL A 105 -28.78 -13.14 -0.03
N THR A 106 -30.10 -13.18 0.27
CA THR A 106 -30.68 -12.78 1.55
C THR A 106 -31.03 -13.94 2.46
N ASP A 107 -31.22 -15.13 1.90
CA ASP A 107 -31.55 -16.35 2.66
C ASP A 107 -30.41 -16.78 3.58
N PRO A 108 -30.59 -16.92 4.90
CA PRO A 108 -29.52 -17.20 5.85
C PRO A 108 -28.80 -18.53 5.62
N GLU A 109 -29.54 -19.59 5.24
CA GLU A 109 -28.93 -20.90 5.03
C GLU A 109 -28.08 -20.93 3.77
N LYS A 110 -28.57 -20.33 2.68
CA LYS A 110 -27.82 -20.18 1.44
C LYS A 110 -26.58 -19.31 1.64
N ARG A 111 -26.67 -18.22 2.42
CA ARG A 111 -25.52 -17.40 2.78
C ARG A 111 -24.47 -18.21 3.54
N ARG A 112 -24.85 -19.04 4.49
CA ARG A 112 -23.93 -19.90 5.24
C ARG A 112 -23.21 -20.88 4.32
N GLN A 113 -23.96 -21.53 3.41
CA GLN A 113 -23.37 -22.44 2.43
C GLN A 113 -22.37 -21.72 1.51
N LEU A 114 -22.75 -20.58 0.93
CA LEU A 114 -21.87 -19.78 0.07
C LEU A 114 -20.62 -19.32 0.80
N TYR A 115 -20.75 -18.95 2.08
CA TYR A 115 -19.59 -18.57 2.88
C TYR A 115 -18.60 -19.74 3.07
N HIS A 116 -19.09 -20.95 3.31
CA HIS A 116 -18.25 -22.16 3.37
C HIS A 116 -17.55 -22.45 2.04
N GLU A 117 -18.21 -22.21 0.92
CA GLU A 117 -17.59 -22.35 -0.40
C GLU A 117 -16.49 -21.31 -0.61
N ILE A 118 -16.74 -20.05 -0.22
CA ILE A 118 -15.72 -18.97 -0.27
C ILE A 118 -14.52 -19.34 0.61
N ASP A 119 -14.76 -19.79 1.84
CA ASP A 119 -13.70 -20.20 2.76
C ASP A 119 -12.85 -21.34 2.18
N SER A 120 -13.49 -22.33 1.56
CA SER A 120 -12.78 -23.44 0.92
C SER A 120 -11.84 -22.98 -0.21
N VAL A 121 -12.29 -22.06 -1.08
CA VAL A 121 -11.46 -21.51 -2.14
C VAL A 121 -10.37 -20.62 -1.55
N SER A 122 -10.68 -19.85 -0.51
CA SER A 122 -9.70 -18.99 0.19
C SER A 122 -8.57 -19.79 0.81
N GLN A 123 -8.86 -20.98 1.36
CA GLN A 123 -7.83 -21.89 1.88
C GLN A 123 -6.90 -22.41 0.79
N ILE A 124 -7.40 -22.61 -0.44
CA ILE A 124 -6.55 -22.99 -1.58
C ILE A 124 -5.66 -21.79 -1.98
N ALA A 125 -6.22 -20.60 -2.11
CA ALA A 125 -5.46 -19.39 -2.40
C ALA A 125 -4.39 -19.12 -1.34
N ALA A 126 -4.68 -19.34 -0.06
CA ALA A 126 -3.77 -19.15 1.06
C ALA A 126 -2.49 -20.01 0.98
N GLN A 127 -2.46 -21.08 0.19
CA GLN A 127 -1.25 -21.88 -0.03
C GLN A 127 -0.17 -21.12 -0.79
N TYR A 128 -0.54 -20.08 -1.54
CA TYR A 128 0.37 -19.20 -2.26
C TYR A 128 0.77 -17.99 -1.43
N PHE A 129 0.03 -17.63 -0.40
CA PHE A 129 0.25 -16.44 0.41
C PHE A 129 1.52 -16.53 1.26
N ILE A 130 2.35 -15.48 1.22
CA ILE A 130 3.51 -15.32 2.10
C ILE A 130 3.15 -14.30 3.20
N PRO A 131 2.92 -14.73 4.44
CA PRO A 131 2.52 -13.81 5.51
C PRO A 131 3.66 -12.86 5.88
N ASN A 132 3.31 -11.57 6.04
CA ASN A 132 4.20 -10.49 6.49
C ASN A 132 5.47 -10.35 5.64
N GLU A 133 5.40 -10.62 4.33
CA GLU A 133 6.57 -10.51 3.46
C GLU A 133 7.07 -9.07 3.36
N TYR A 134 6.17 -8.08 3.35
CA TYR A 134 6.54 -6.67 3.37
C TYR A 134 7.42 -6.33 4.58
N ASP A 135 7.02 -6.74 5.79
CA ASP A 135 7.79 -6.50 7.00
C ASP A 135 9.16 -7.18 6.97
N LYS A 136 9.22 -8.40 6.40
CA LYS A 136 10.48 -9.14 6.22
C LYS A 136 11.41 -8.44 5.24
N LEU A 137 10.89 -7.93 4.12
CA LEU A 137 11.65 -7.16 3.14
C LEU A 137 12.17 -5.87 3.75
N MET A 138 11.33 -5.13 4.47
CA MET A 138 11.74 -3.90 5.17
C MET A 138 12.80 -4.18 6.23
N ALA A 139 12.64 -5.23 7.01
CA ALA A 139 13.64 -5.65 8.00
C ALA A 139 14.97 -6.04 7.34
N ALA A 140 14.93 -6.74 6.20
CA ALA A 140 16.12 -7.17 5.47
C ALA A 140 16.97 -6.00 4.95
N ILE A 141 16.35 -4.88 4.55
CA ILE A 141 17.04 -3.65 4.14
C ILE A 141 17.38 -2.72 5.32
N GLY A 142 17.10 -3.13 6.56
CA GLY A 142 17.40 -2.35 7.75
C GLY A 142 16.44 -1.18 8.01
N ALA A 143 15.21 -1.29 7.55
CA ALA A 143 14.15 -0.32 7.87
C ALA A 143 13.89 -0.29 9.38
N ASN A 144 13.49 0.88 9.87
CA ASN A 144 13.16 1.10 11.27
C ASN A 144 11.95 2.04 11.38
N GLY A 145 10.90 1.59 12.05
CA GLY A 145 9.70 2.41 12.25
C GLY A 145 8.77 2.46 11.04
N THR A 146 8.77 1.40 10.20
CA THR A 146 7.71 1.17 9.21
C THR A 146 6.35 1.25 9.89
N ASN A 147 5.50 2.17 9.45
CA ASN A 147 4.19 2.38 10.04
C ASN A 147 3.24 3.11 9.08
N ALA A 148 1.96 3.09 9.40
CA ALA A 148 0.97 3.95 8.77
C ALA A 148 -0.06 4.42 9.80
N TYR A 149 -0.81 5.43 9.47
CA TYR A 149 -1.94 5.89 10.28
C TYR A 149 -2.99 6.57 9.41
N THR A 150 -4.25 6.43 9.81
CA THR A 150 -5.40 7.11 9.23
C THR A 150 -6.02 8.04 10.27
N SER A 151 -6.16 9.31 9.91
CA SER A 151 -6.88 10.31 10.68
C SER A 151 -8.18 10.72 9.97
N ASN A 152 -8.83 11.79 10.43
CA ASN A 152 -10.05 12.29 9.78
C ASN A 152 -9.80 12.76 8.34
N ASP A 153 -8.66 13.36 8.05
CA ASP A 153 -8.39 14.08 6.80
C ASP A 153 -7.21 13.51 5.99
N VAL A 154 -6.41 12.64 6.58
CA VAL A 154 -5.19 12.13 5.96
C VAL A 154 -4.93 10.68 6.33
N THR A 155 -4.46 9.90 5.36
CA THR A 155 -3.80 8.61 5.56
C THR A 155 -2.32 8.78 5.22
N CYS A 156 -1.43 8.38 6.10
CA CYS A 156 0.00 8.57 5.93
C CYS A 156 0.75 7.25 6.13
N TYR A 157 1.68 6.96 5.22
CA TYR A 157 2.60 5.82 5.29
C TYR A 157 3.99 6.35 5.58
N VAL A 158 4.68 5.75 6.53
CA VAL A 158 5.98 6.22 7.05
C VAL A 158 7.00 5.10 6.93
N GLU A 159 8.12 5.42 6.29
CA GLU A 159 9.26 4.53 6.17
C GLU A 159 10.55 5.24 6.60
N ASN A 160 11.41 4.51 7.29
CA ASN A 160 12.72 4.99 7.67
C ASN A 160 13.75 3.91 7.30
N ILE A 161 14.46 4.12 6.22
CA ILE A 161 15.40 3.16 5.62
C ILE A 161 16.84 3.73 5.60
N PRO A 162 17.87 2.89 5.56
CA PRO A 162 19.23 3.35 5.30
C PRO A 162 19.33 4.07 3.96
N SER A 163 20.19 5.09 3.87
CA SER A 163 20.33 5.90 2.64
C SER A 163 21.17 5.24 1.55
N ASN A 164 21.73 4.08 1.82
CA ASN A 164 22.59 3.30 0.91
C ASN A 164 21.88 2.06 0.31
N GLU A 165 20.59 1.92 0.53
CA GLU A 165 19.77 0.83 0.02
C GLU A 165 18.77 1.32 -1.07
#